data_b6a1a47f09f09c98c699caa0037dba10
#
_entry.id   b6a1a47f09f09c98c699caa0037dba10
#
_cell.length_a   1.000
_cell.length_b   1.000
_cell.length_c   1.000
_cell.angle_alpha   90.00
_cell.angle_beta   90.00
_cell.angle_gamma   90.00
#
_symmetry.space_group_name_H-M   'P 1'
#
loop_
_entity.id
_entity.type
_entity.pdbx_description
1 polymer ?
#
loop_
_entity_poly.entity_id
_entity_poly.type
_entity_poly.pdbx_seq_one_letter_code
_entity_poly.pdbx_strand_id
1 'polypeptide(L)'
;MKHTLSILFYVLICGFIAYYRNDITSFIIENLVYRKGNIVFTTNEYSKSENYNYVQITNDFEVNNKAEILNTIYTILDSGMNEFVFYCAKDYDMCQYDVEKLSTNESYLSVLNNFVHPYNSYNKLYVSTNNMGKIKISVDKLYSNEEIKYINDQLDVIEDTLITNQMTDVEKIKTFHDYIINNTVYDKKRANEIESNTYGENTLMSHKANGVLKNHVALCSGYTDLMAIYLNRLNIKNHKISTINHIWNAVNINNEWLHLDLTWDDPVTDTNENVLLDEFFLISNNKLVGKNTKQHNYDINIYKEIANH
;
A
#
# COMPACT_ATOMS: atom_id res chain seq x y z
N MET A 1 61.75 2.21 24.57
CA MET A 1 60.88 3.17 25.29
C MET A 1 59.87 3.90 24.40
N LYS A 2 60.24 4.53 23.27
CA LYS A 2 59.28 5.28 22.44
C LYS A 2 58.16 4.36 21.84
N HIS A 3 58.49 3.16 21.38
CA HIS A 3 57.51 2.22 20.82
C HIS A 3 56.55 1.62 21.86
N THR A 4 57.03 1.34 23.06
CA THR A 4 56.18 0.85 24.15
C THR A 4 55.21 1.91 24.63
N LEU A 5 55.60 3.18 24.67
CA LEU A 5 54.73 4.30 25.03
C LEU A 5 53.64 4.53 23.98
N SER A 6 53.94 4.36 22.69
CA SER A 6 53.01 4.47 21.59
C SER A 6 51.98 3.34 21.64
N ILE A 7 52.36 2.10 21.90
CA ILE A 7 51.44 0.97 22.02
C ILE A 7 50.48 1.16 23.20
N LEU A 8 51.01 1.61 24.35
CA LEU A 8 50.20 1.90 25.54
C LEU A 8 49.15 2.98 25.26
N PHE A 9 49.52 4.01 24.52
CA PHE A 9 48.64 5.10 24.11
C PHE A 9 47.49 4.61 23.20
N TYR A 10 47.80 3.75 22.20
CA TYR A 10 46.77 3.17 21.34
C TYR A 10 45.83 2.24 22.11
N VAL A 11 46.34 1.43 23.05
CA VAL A 11 45.48 0.55 23.88
C VAL A 11 44.55 1.38 24.77
N LEU A 12 45.07 2.51 25.34
CA LEU A 12 44.20 3.43 26.12
C LEU A 12 43.14 4.10 25.28
N ILE A 13 43.45 4.54 24.04
CA ILE A 13 42.47 5.12 23.13
C ILE A 13 41.41 4.07 22.73
N CYS A 14 41.84 2.86 22.38
CA CYS A 14 40.87 1.79 22.05
C CYS A 14 39.98 1.42 23.25
N GLY A 15 40.57 1.36 24.46
CA GLY A 15 39.81 1.16 25.69
C GLY A 15 38.83 2.28 25.98
N PHE A 16 39.22 3.54 25.79
CA PHE A 16 38.34 4.68 25.92
C PHE A 16 37.19 4.65 24.91
N ILE A 17 37.50 4.41 23.63
CA ILE A 17 36.48 4.29 22.57
C ILE A 17 35.53 3.12 22.85
N ALA A 18 36.06 1.98 23.34
CA ALA A 18 35.22 0.82 23.69
C ALA A 18 34.33 1.10 24.89
N TYR A 19 34.83 1.79 25.92
CA TYR A 19 34.08 2.15 27.13
C TYR A 19 33.00 3.19 26.86
N TYR A 20 33.34 4.23 26.10
CA TYR A 20 32.40 5.32 25.76
C TYR A 20 31.72 5.12 24.41
N ARG A 21 31.73 3.91 23.86
CA ARG A 21 31.19 3.60 22.54
C ARG A 21 29.78 4.15 22.35
N ASN A 22 28.90 3.90 23.32
CA ASN A 22 27.49 4.32 23.23
C ASN A 22 27.35 5.85 23.29
N ASP A 23 28.13 6.52 24.16
CA ASP A 23 28.09 7.97 24.30
C ASP A 23 28.68 8.66 23.06
N ILE A 24 29.78 8.13 22.51
CA ILE A 24 30.41 8.63 21.28
C ILE A 24 29.44 8.42 20.10
N THR A 25 28.81 7.26 20.01
CA THR A 25 27.84 6.95 18.97
C THR A 25 26.63 7.88 19.09
N SER A 26 26.09 8.09 20.29
CA SER A 26 25.00 9.01 20.55
C SER A 26 25.38 10.44 20.15
N PHE A 27 26.57 10.93 20.57
CA PHE A 27 27.04 12.26 20.24
C PHE A 27 27.18 12.45 18.71
N ILE A 28 27.71 11.46 18.00
CA ILE A 28 27.86 11.50 16.53
C ILE A 28 26.47 11.54 15.89
N ILE A 29 25.54 10.68 16.33
CA ILE A 29 24.18 10.66 15.83
C ILE A 29 23.52 12.01 16.04
N GLU A 30 23.53 12.52 17.28
CA GLU A 30 22.85 13.77 17.66
C GLU A 30 23.41 15.02 16.96
N ASN A 31 24.71 15.07 16.71
CA ASN A 31 25.36 16.29 16.22
C ASN A 31 25.78 16.26 14.75
N LEU A 32 26.00 15.07 14.18
CA LEU A 32 26.50 14.91 12.80
C LEU A 32 25.53 14.19 11.87
N VAL A 33 24.68 13.31 12.40
CA VAL A 33 23.72 12.53 11.60
C VAL A 33 22.35 13.17 11.60
N TYR A 34 21.90 13.68 12.76
CA TYR A 34 20.67 14.45 12.84
C TYR A 34 20.87 15.84 12.22
N ARG A 35 20.28 16.06 11.08
CA ARG A 35 20.12 17.44 10.59
C ARG A 35 19.07 18.11 11.48
N LYS A 36 19.52 19.01 12.36
CA LYS A 36 18.63 19.85 13.16
C LYS A 36 17.83 20.75 12.21
N GLY A 37 16.60 20.41 11.96
CA GLY A 37 15.66 21.23 11.21
C GLY A 37 14.35 20.47 11.09
N ASN A 38 13.26 21.02 11.60
CA ASN A 38 11.91 20.45 11.50
C ASN A 38 11.39 20.59 10.07
N ILE A 39 11.97 19.85 9.13
CA ILE A 39 11.40 19.72 7.81
C ILE A 39 10.22 18.74 7.96
N VAL A 40 9.02 19.27 7.94
CA VAL A 40 7.81 18.47 7.83
C VAL A 40 7.67 18.03 6.38
N PHE A 41 7.61 16.73 6.15
CA PHE A 41 7.39 16.20 4.82
C PHE A 41 5.93 16.43 4.40
N THR A 42 5.74 16.95 3.21
CA THR A 42 4.40 17.19 2.65
C THR A 42 3.89 15.94 1.96
N THR A 43 2.58 15.75 2.04
CA THR A 43 1.86 14.71 1.29
C THR A 43 1.74 15.09 -0.18
N ASN A 44 1.59 14.11 -1.06
CA ASN A 44 1.20 14.35 -2.44
C ASN A 44 -0.34 14.45 -2.56
N GLU A 45 -0.83 14.76 -3.76
CA GLU A 45 -2.27 14.90 -4.07
C GLU A 45 -3.08 13.60 -3.89
N TYR A 46 -2.42 12.44 -3.83
CA TYR A 46 -3.05 11.12 -3.66
C TYR A 46 -3.07 10.64 -2.21
N SER A 47 -2.63 11.45 -1.25
CA SER A 47 -2.67 11.08 0.16
C SER A 47 -4.09 11.03 0.67
N LYS A 48 -4.46 9.94 1.34
CA LYS A 48 -5.78 9.75 1.95
C LYS A 48 -5.81 10.22 3.39
N SER A 49 -4.70 10.10 4.14
CA SER A 49 -4.52 10.51 5.55
C SER A 49 -5.62 10.00 6.53
N GLU A 50 -6.34 8.95 6.14
CA GLU A 50 -7.60 8.56 6.78
C GLU A 50 -7.44 7.43 7.77
N ASN A 51 -6.45 6.56 7.55
CA ASN A 51 -6.31 5.34 8.33
C ASN A 51 -4.95 5.24 8.97
N TYR A 52 -4.86 4.40 9.99
CA TYR A 52 -3.73 4.33 10.88
C TYR A 52 -3.43 5.70 11.52
N ASN A 53 -2.71 5.70 12.58
CA ASN A 53 -2.26 6.96 13.16
C ASN A 53 -1.22 7.58 12.22
N TYR A 54 -1.68 8.41 11.30
CA TYR A 54 -0.81 9.18 10.44
C TYR A 54 0.17 9.96 11.31
N VAL A 55 1.45 9.67 11.18
CA VAL A 55 2.48 10.33 11.99
C VAL A 55 3.07 11.50 11.21
N GLN A 56 3.25 12.63 11.91
CA GLN A 56 3.98 13.74 11.35
C GLN A 56 5.47 13.40 11.34
N ILE A 57 6.00 13.00 10.18
CA ILE A 57 7.39 12.60 10.04
C ILE A 57 8.29 13.79 9.76
N THR A 58 9.42 13.83 10.46
CA THR A 58 10.48 14.83 10.34
C THR A 58 11.78 14.14 9.96
N ASN A 59 12.80 14.90 9.59
CA ASN A 59 14.11 14.34 9.23
C ASN A 59 14.89 13.73 10.39
N ASP A 60 14.44 13.92 11.62
CA ASP A 60 14.98 13.39 12.87
C ASP A 60 14.00 12.44 13.58
N PHE A 61 13.02 11.91 12.85
CA PHE A 61 11.96 11.09 13.42
C PHE A 61 12.51 9.78 14.00
N GLU A 62 12.10 9.47 15.22
CA GLU A 62 12.44 8.24 15.93
C GLU A 62 11.18 7.41 16.20
N VAL A 63 11.31 6.08 16.08
CA VAL A 63 10.27 5.13 16.43
C VAL A 63 10.56 4.50 17.78
N ASN A 64 9.53 4.39 18.65
CA ASN A 64 9.65 3.91 20.02
C ASN A 64 9.07 2.50 20.20
N ASN A 65 8.28 2.01 19.25
CA ASN A 65 7.64 0.72 19.32
C ASN A 65 7.22 0.23 17.92
N LYS A 66 6.81 -1.04 17.85
CA LYS A 66 6.42 -1.69 16.60
C LYS A 66 5.22 -1.03 15.90
N ALA A 67 4.27 -0.51 16.66
CA ALA A 67 3.11 0.19 16.07
C ALA A 67 3.54 1.48 15.35
N GLU A 68 4.49 2.21 15.90
CA GLU A 68 5.04 3.41 15.27
C GLU A 68 5.82 3.08 13.99
N ILE A 69 6.51 1.93 13.92
CA ILE A 69 7.14 1.48 12.66
C ILE A 69 6.07 1.29 11.58
N LEU A 70 4.96 0.60 11.89
CA LEU A 70 3.86 0.38 10.94
C LEU A 70 3.23 1.70 10.50
N ASN A 71 2.95 2.59 11.44
CA ASN A 71 2.39 3.91 11.17
C ASN A 71 3.34 4.74 10.30
N THR A 72 4.65 4.65 10.55
CA THR A 72 5.67 5.33 9.75
C THR A 72 5.71 4.79 8.32
N ILE A 73 5.71 3.47 8.15
CA ILE A 73 5.66 2.85 6.81
C ILE A 73 4.38 3.26 6.07
N TYR A 74 3.23 3.21 6.73
CA TYR A 74 1.96 3.69 6.16
C TYR A 74 2.06 5.16 5.72
N THR A 75 2.59 6.02 6.59
CA THR A 75 2.73 7.46 6.30
C THR A 75 3.65 7.71 5.10
N ILE A 76 4.76 6.97 4.98
CA ILE A 76 5.68 7.04 3.83
C ILE A 76 4.95 6.69 2.54
N LEU A 77 4.18 5.60 2.55
CA LEU A 77 3.41 5.17 1.39
C LEU A 77 2.32 6.17 1.05
N ASP A 78 1.46 6.51 2.01
CA ASP A 78 0.32 7.40 1.79
C ASP A 78 0.75 8.81 1.35
N SER A 79 1.91 9.29 1.83
CA SER A 79 2.50 10.55 1.37
C SER A 79 3.12 10.48 -0.03
N GLY A 80 3.20 9.29 -0.63
CA GLY A 80 3.79 9.09 -1.94
C GLY A 80 5.31 9.26 -2.00
N MET A 81 6.00 9.08 -0.87
CA MET A 81 7.46 9.17 -0.82
C MET A 81 8.12 8.00 -1.53
N ASN A 82 9.25 8.27 -2.20
CA ASN A 82 10.09 7.22 -2.80
C ASN A 82 11.14 6.69 -1.81
N GLU A 83 11.47 7.47 -0.81
CA GLU A 83 12.51 7.14 0.15
C GLU A 83 12.30 7.93 1.45
N PHE A 84 12.54 7.29 2.58
CA PHE A 84 12.53 7.95 3.88
C PHE A 84 13.56 7.32 4.83
N VAL A 85 14.12 8.15 5.71
CA VAL A 85 15.07 7.74 6.76
C VAL A 85 14.51 8.14 8.11
N PHE A 86 14.49 7.20 9.04
CA PHE A 86 14.15 7.42 10.44
C PHE A 86 15.05 6.61 11.35
N TYR A 87 14.88 6.73 12.65
CA TYR A 87 15.80 6.16 13.62
C TYR A 87 15.04 5.34 14.68
N CYS A 88 15.73 4.37 15.25
CA CYS A 88 15.28 3.68 16.45
C CYS A 88 15.56 4.55 17.67
N ALA A 89 14.58 4.72 18.55
CA ALA A 89 14.79 5.34 19.85
C ALA A 89 15.78 4.54 20.69
N LYS A 90 16.55 5.22 21.56
CA LYS A 90 17.60 4.59 22.39
C LYS A 90 17.05 3.46 23.28
N ASP A 91 15.85 3.61 23.76
CA ASP A 91 15.20 2.68 24.69
C ASP A 91 14.40 1.58 23.98
N TYR A 92 14.51 1.50 22.64
CA TYR A 92 13.84 0.48 21.83
C TYR A 92 14.83 -0.57 21.28
N ASP A 93 15.34 -1.43 22.15
CA ASP A 93 16.38 -2.44 21.85
C ASP A 93 15.96 -3.39 20.72
N MET A 94 14.67 -3.71 20.61
CA MET A 94 14.13 -4.64 19.59
C MET A 94 13.85 -3.98 18.24
N CYS A 95 14.09 -2.69 18.08
CA CYS A 95 13.68 -1.91 16.92
C CYS A 95 14.17 -2.51 15.60
N GLN A 96 15.46 -2.79 15.45
CA GLN A 96 16.01 -3.37 14.21
C GLN A 96 15.42 -4.74 13.89
N TYR A 97 15.24 -5.57 14.91
CA TYR A 97 14.61 -6.88 14.78
C TYR A 97 13.15 -6.74 14.30
N ASP A 98 12.39 -5.83 14.90
CA ASP A 98 10.99 -5.62 14.53
C ASP A 98 10.87 -5.05 13.11
N VAL A 99 11.76 -4.14 12.70
CA VAL A 99 11.84 -3.63 11.33
C VAL A 99 12.13 -4.75 10.34
N GLU A 100 13.11 -5.61 10.64
CA GLU A 100 13.45 -6.76 9.80
C GLU A 100 12.28 -7.73 9.70
N LYS A 101 11.66 -8.06 10.82
CA LYS A 101 10.47 -8.95 10.86
C LYS A 101 9.30 -8.40 10.08
N LEU A 102 9.02 -7.12 10.19
CA LEU A 102 7.96 -6.48 9.42
C LEU A 102 8.28 -6.46 7.92
N SER A 103 9.55 -6.17 7.55
CA SER A 103 9.96 -6.11 6.15
C SER A 103 9.97 -7.49 5.46
N THR A 104 10.09 -8.57 6.21
CA THR A 104 10.04 -9.95 5.69
C THR A 104 8.64 -10.57 5.73
N ASN A 105 7.69 -9.95 6.41
CA ASN A 105 6.32 -10.44 6.48
C ASN A 105 5.44 -9.75 5.42
N GLU A 106 5.43 -10.32 4.23
CA GLU A 106 4.67 -9.80 3.09
C GLU A 106 3.19 -9.57 3.39
N SER A 107 2.57 -10.39 4.25
CA SER A 107 1.15 -10.27 4.57
C SER A 107 0.80 -8.98 5.31
N TYR A 108 1.65 -8.51 6.22
CA TYR A 108 1.41 -7.25 6.92
C TYR A 108 1.63 -6.03 6.02
N LEU A 109 2.67 -6.08 5.19
CA LEU A 109 2.99 -4.96 4.32
C LEU A 109 2.02 -4.87 3.14
N SER A 110 1.60 -5.99 2.56
CA SER A 110 0.63 -6.00 1.46
C SER A 110 -0.70 -5.36 1.85
N VAL A 111 -1.13 -5.56 3.10
CA VAL A 111 -2.34 -4.92 3.64
C VAL A 111 -2.24 -3.39 3.63
N LEU A 112 -1.05 -2.79 3.80
CA LEU A 112 -0.90 -1.34 3.74
C LEU A 112 -1.32 -0.76 2.39
N ASN A 113 -1.08 -1.48 1.29
CA ASN A 113 -1.54 -1.09 -0.04
C ASN A 113 -3.07 -1.00 -0.16
N ASN A 114 -3.81 -1.63 0.76
CA ASN A 114 -5.27 -1.61 0.72
C ASN A 114 -5.86 -0.29 1.25
N PHE A 115 -5.08 0.46 2.02
CA PHE A 115 -5.51 1.70 2.65
C PHE A 115 -4.94 2.96 2.01
N VAL A 116 -4.01 2.84 1.07
CA VAL A 116 -3.46 3.96 0.31
C VAL A 116 -4.12 4.07 -1.07
N HIS A 117 -4.01 5.25 -1.67
CA HIS A 117 -4.41 5.42 -3.07
C HIS A 117 -3.58 4.49 -3.97
N PRO A 118 -4.15 3.84 -5.01
CA PRO A 118 -3.39 2.93 -5.88
C PRO A 118 -2.10 3.54 -6.45
N TYR A 119 -2.09 4.83 -6.78
CA TYR A 119 -0.90 5.54 -7.27
C TYR A 119 0.21 5.71 -6.22
N ASN A 120 -0.11 5.56 -4.95
CA ASN A 120 0.84 5.53 -3.84
C ASN A 120 1.20 4.10 -3.39
N SER A 121 0.58 3.08 -3.99
CA SER A 121 0.89 1.68 -3.71
C SER A 121 2.31 1.33 -4.14
N TYR A 122 2.93 0.44 -3.38
CA TYR A 122 4.25 -0.09 -3.70
C TYR A 122 4.14 -1.44 -4.42
N ASN A 123 5.10 -1.69 -5.30
CA ASN A 123 5.43 -2.99 -5.86
C ASN A 123 6.41 -3.74 -4.95
N LYS A 124 7.48 -3.04 -4.50
CA LYS A 124 8.48 -3.57 -3.56
C LYS A 124 8.91 -2.51 -2.56
N LEU A 125 9.18 -2.96 -1.34
CA LEU A 125 9.82 -2.16 -0.30
C LEU A 125 11.22 -2.70 -0.03
N TYR A 126 12.20 -1.81 -0.04
CA TYR A 126 13.57 -2.11 0.34
C TYR A 126 13.86 -1.46 1.68
N VAL A 127 14.27 -2.26 2.64
CA VAL A 127 14.61 -1.81 3.99
C VAL A 127 16.08 -2.07 4.24
N SER A 128 16.80 -1.05 4.68
CA SER A 128 18.18 -1.18 5.14
C SER A 128 18.36 -0.56 6.50
N THR A 129 19.13 -1.21 7.33
CA THR A 129 19.45 -0.77 8.69
C THR A 129 20.95 -0.66 8.86
N ASN A 130 21.40 0.09 9.87
CA ASN A 130 22.78 0.10 10.31
C ASN A 130 22.88 -0.06 11.82
N ASN A 131 24.11 -0.29 12.32
CA ASN A 131 24.38 -0.52 13.74
C ASN A 131 24.14 0.72 14.64
N MET A 132 23.79 1.86 14.05
CA MET A 132 23.51 3.11 14.77
C MET A 132 21.99 3.38 14.87
N GLY A 133 21.14 2.38 14.60
CA GLY A 133 19.69 2.52 14.66
C GLY A 133 19.07 3.29 13.50
N LYS A 134 19.86 3.63 12.45
CA LYS A 134 19.31 4.26 11.25
C LYS A 134 18.59 3.25 10.39
N ILE A 135 17.39 3.58 9.99
CA ILE A 135 16.53 2.79 9.10
C ILE A 135 16.25 3.60 7.85
N LYS A 136 16.48 3.01 6.69
CA LYS A 136 16.11 3.59 5.40
C LYS A 136 15.10 2.69 4.73
N ILE A 137 13.98 3.27 4.32
CA ILE A 137 12.98 2.63 3.47
C ILE A 137 13.05 3.27 2.09
N SER A 138 13.12 2.44 1.05
CA SER A 138 13.00 2.87 -0.34
C SER A 138 11.81 2.15 -0.97
N VAL A 139 10.98 2.89 -1.68
CA VAL A 139 9.71 2.45 -2.25
C VAL A 139 9.85 2.32 -3.76
N ASP A 140 9.71 1.12 -4.27
CA ASP A 140 9.47 0.86 -5.70
C ASP A 140 7.95 0.93 -5.92
N LYS A 141 7.49 1.98 -6.60
CA LYS A 141 6.06 2.22 -6.79
C LYS A 141 5.46 1.27 -7.81
N LEU A 142 4.20 0.91 -7.59
CA LEU A 142 3.45 0.03 -8.49
C LEU A 142 3.17 0.72 -9.84
N TYR A 143 2.90 2.02 -9.84
CA TYR A 143 2.60 2.81 -11.03
C TYR A 143 3.70 3.82 -11.33
N SER A 144 4.14 3.89 -12.60
CA SER A 144 4.99 4.98 -13.09
C SER A 144 4.17 6.25 -13.37
N ASN A 145 4.85 7.38 -13.48
CA ASN A 145 4.19 8.66 -13.80
C ASN A 145 3.50 8.62 -15.17
N GLU A 146 4.07 7.89 -16.14
CA GLU A 146 3.48 7.70 -17.46
C GLU A 146 2.21 6.87 -17.42
N GLU A 147 2.21 5.83 -16.58
CA GLU A 147 1.02 5.00 -16.36
C GLU A 147 -0.09 5.80 -15.68
N ILE A 148 0.25 6.57 -14.64
CA ILE A 148 -0.69 7.47 -13.94
C ILE A 148 -1.32 8.45 -14.91
N LYS A 149 -0.49 9.10 -15.73
CA LYS A 149 -0.99 10.04 -16.75
C LYS A 149 -1.93 9.34 -17.73
N TYR A 150 -1.54 8.17 -18.26
CA TYR A 150 -2.37 7.41 -19.18
C TYR A 150 -3.72 7.05 -18.56
N ILE A 151 -3.74 6.54 -17.33
CA ILE A 151 -4.97 6.17 -16.63
C ILE A 151 -5.87 7.39 -16.47
N ASN A 152 -5.33 8.52 -16.02
CA ASN A 152 -6.10 9.75 -15.84
C ASN A 152 -6.67 10.25 -17.18
N ASP A 153 -5.88 10.29 -18.25
CA ASP A 153 -6.34 10.68 -19.59
C ASP A 153 -7.50 9.78 -20.07
N GLN A 154 -7.44 8.47 -19.80
CA GLN A 154 -8.53 7.54 -20.16
C GLN A 154 -9.78 7.75 -19.30
N LEU A 155 -9.61 7.97 -18.00
CA LEU A 155 -10.72 8.24 -17.10
C LEU A 155 -11.44 9.55 -17.47
N ASP A 156 -10.70 10.59 -17.85
CA ASP A 156 -11.30 11.85 -18.31
C ASP A 156 -12.23 11.60 -19.50
N VAL A 157 -11.80 10.82 -20.49
CA VAL A 157 -12.63 10.48 -21.68
C VAL A 157 -13.87 9.65 -21.28
N ILE A 158 -13.70 8.68 -20.36
CA ILE A 158 -14.81 7.84 -19.91
C ILE A 158 -15.82 8.69 -19.12
N GLU A 159 -15.36 9.52 -18.22
CA GLU A 159 -16.21 10.42 -17.42
C GLU A 159 -16.98 11.38 -18.30
N ASP A 160 -16.31 12.05 -19.23
CA ASP A 160 -16.94 12.99 -20.18
C ASP A 160 -18.01 12.34 -21.05
N THR A 161 -17.84 11.03 -21.32
CA THR A 161 -18.75 10.27 -22.21
C THR A 161 -19.95 9.69 -21.47
N LEU A 162 -19.73 9.17 -20.24
CA LEU A 162 -20.70 8.33 -19.55
C LEU A 162 -21.33 8.98 -18.32
N ILE A 163 -20.65 9.98 -17.72
CA ILE A 163 -21.05 10.51 -16.41
C ILE A 163 -21.67 11.91 -16.60
N THR A 164 -22.78 12.15 -15.92
CA THR A 164 -23.43 13.47 -15.92
C THR A 164 -23.48 14.04 -14.50
N ASN A 165 -23.60 15.37 -14.40
CA ASN A 165 -23.71 16.08 -13.12
C ASN A 165 -25.01 15.78 -12.36
N GLN A 166 -26.03 15.21 -13.02
CA GLN A 166 -27.31 14.85 -12.41
C GLN A 166 -27.28 13.47 -11.73
N MET A 167 -26.28 12.64 -12.05
CA MET A 167 -26.13 11.32 -11.46
C MET A 167 -25.75 11.42 -9.99
N THR A 168 -26.41 10.59 -9.17
CA THR A 168 -25.99 10.29 -7.79
C THR A 168 -24.67 9.53 -7.79
N ASP A 169 -23.98 9.50 -6.66
CA ASP A 169 -22.72 8.73 -6.54
C ASP A 169 -22.93 7.24 -6.85
N VAL A 170 -24.05 6.65 -6.40
CA VAL A 170 -24.38 5.24 -6.71
C VAL A 170 -24.58 5.04 -8.22
N GLU A 171 -25.24 5.95 -8.91
CA GLU A 171 -25.42 5.86 -10.36
C GLU A 171 -24.10 6.00 -11.11
N LYS A 172 -23.21 6.90 -10.67
CA LYS A 172 -21.85 7.05 -11.25
C LYS A 172 -21.04 5.77 -11.06
N ILE A 173 -21.05 5.20 -9.84
CA ILE A 173 -20.36 3.93 -9.54
C ILE A 173 -20.93 2.80 -10.41
N LYS A 174 -22.26 2.70 -10.52
CA LYS A 174 -22.91 1.66 -11.34
C LYS A 174 -22.55 1.80 -12.82
N THR A 175 -22.59 3.00 -13.35
CA THR A 175 -22.23 3.26 -14.75
C THR A 175 -20.77 2.87 -15.03
N PHE A 176 -19.86 3.18 -14.13
CA PHE A 176 -18.45 2.84 -14.29
C PHE A 176 -18.19 1.34 -14.06
N HIS A 177 -18.87 0.72 -13.11
CA HIS A 177 -18.85 -0.73 -12.89
C HIS A 177 -19.24 -1.48 -14.17
N ASP A 178 -20.38 -1.12 -14.76
CA ASP A 178 -20.89 -1.75 -15.97
C ASP A 178 -19.96 -1.52 -17.17
N TYR A 179 -19.36 -0.31 -17.26
CA TYR A 179 -18.36 -0.01 -18.27
C TYR A 179 -17.14 -0.93 -18.15
N ILE A 180 -16.59 -1.09 -16.95
CA ILE A 180 -15.43 -1.95 -16.72
C ILE A 180 -15.73 -3.38 -17.13
N ILE A 181 -16.82 -3.96 -16.62
CA ILE A 181 -17.20 -5.37 -16.90
C ILE A 181 -17.46 -5.57 -18.39
N ASN A 182 -18.16 -4.65 -19.05
CA ASN A 182 -18.45 -4.76 -20.48
C ASN A 182 -17.22 -4.58 -21.40
N ASN A 183 -16.11 -4.04 -20.88
CA ASN A 183 -14.92 -3.76 -21.66
C ASN A 183 -13.68 -4.54 -21.19
N THR A 184 -13.84 -5.52 -20.28
CA THR A 184 -12.72 -6.26 -19.72
C THR A 184 -13.03 -7.75 -19.69
N VAL A 185 -11.99 -8.56 -19.81
CA VAL A 185 -12.09 -10.03 -19.65
C VAL A 185 -11.15 -10.44 -18.52
N TYR A 186 -11.63 -11.34 -17.65
CA TYR A 186 -10.78 -11.87 -16.59
C TYR A 186 -9.59 -12.67 -17.14
N ASP A 187 -8.39 -12.38 -16.69
CA ASP A 187 -7.15 -13.03 -17.13
C ASP A 187 -7.00 -14.44 -16.54
N LYS A 188 -7.82 -15.36 -17.02
CA LYS A 188 -7.81 -16.76 -16.61
C LYS A 188 -6.45 -17.44 -16.85
N LYS A 189 -5.76 -17.04 -17.93
CA LYS A 189 -4.43 -17.59 -18.23
C LYS A 189 -3.45 -17.22 -17.14
N ARG A 190 -3.39 -15.94 -16.79
CA ARG A 190 -2.50 -15.43 -15.75
C ARG A 190 -2.87 -15.97 -14.37
N ALA A 191 -4.15 -16.08 -14.05
CA ALA A 191 -4.63 -16.69 -12.81
C ALA A 191 -4.12 -18.13 -12.66
N ASN A 192 -4.22 -18.94 -13.71
CA ASN A 192 -3.74 -20.32 -13.72
C ASN A 192 -2.20 -20.41 -13.61
N GLU A 193 -1.47 -19.49 -14.24
CA GLU A 193 0.00 -19.40 -14.13
C GLU A 193 0.42 -19.11 -12.69
N ILE A 194 -0.29 -18.22 -12.00
CA ILE A 194 -0.03 -17.90 -10.58
C ILE A 194 -0.35 -19.10 -9.70
N GLU A 195 -1.49 -19.74 -9.87
CA GLU A 195 -1.90 -20.90 -9.08
C GLU A 195 -0.93 -22.08 -9.26
N SER A 196 -0.44 -22.30 -10.48
CA SER A 196 0.53 -23.34 -10.80
C SER A 196 1.99 -22.97 -10.52
N ASN A 197 2.25 -21.75 -10.07
CA ASN A 197 3.59 -21.20 -9.83
C ASN A 197 4.52 -21.27 -11.08
N THR A 198 3.94 -21.10 -12.28
CA THR A 198 4.61 -21.23 -13.56
C THR A 198 4.79 -19.87 -14.28
N TYR A 199 4.59 -18.76 -13.58
CA TYR A 199 4.69 -17.43 -14.19
C TYR A 199 6.13 -17.08 -14.57
N GLY A 200 6.31 -16.74 -15.87
CA GLY A 200 7.56 -16.15 -16.36
C GLY A 200 7.70 -14.67 -16.00
N GLU A 201 8.88 -14.11 -16.30
CA GLU A 201 9.30 -12.73 -16.01
C GLU A 201 8.40 -11.71 -16.68
N ASN A 202 7.36 -11.48 -16.66
CA ASN A 202 6.55 -10.34 -17.09
C ASN A 202 5.06 -10.59 -16.95
N THR A 203 4.50 -9.90 -16.06
CA THR A 203 3.49 -8.91 -16.44
C THR A 203 2.65 -8.57 -15.21
N LEU A 204 3.03 -7.52 -14.58
CA LEU A 204 2.16 -6.83 -13.61
C LEU A 204 0.95 -6.18 -14.31
N MET A 205 0.84 -6.29 -15.65
CA MET A 205 -0.15 -5.53 -16.40
C MET A 205 -1.60 -5.90 -16.01
N SER A 206 -1.92 -7.19 -15.93
CA SER A 206 -3.25 -7.66 -15.51
C SER A 206 -3.55 -7.38 -14.03
N HIS A 207 -2.52 -7.12 -13.21
CA HIS A 207 -2.65 -6.75 -11.80
C HIS A 207 -2.93 -5.26 -11.57
N LYS A 208 -2.86 -4.44 -12.62
CA LYS A 208 -2.95 -2.98 -12.57
C LYS A 208 -4.16 -2.46 -13.34
N ALA A 209 -4.59 -1.26 -13.02
CA ALA A 209 -5.62 -0.53 -13.76
C ALA A 209 -5.35 -0.46 -15.28
N ASN A 210 -4.06 -0.45 -15.67
CA ASN A 210 -3.66 -0.48 -17.09
C ASN A 210 -4.11 -1.74 -17.82
N GLY A 211 -4.21 -2.87 -17.16
CA GLY A 211 -4.72 -4.11 -17.76
C GLY A 211 -6.15 -3.92 -18.26
N VAL A 212 -6.98 -3.31 -17.44
CA VAL A 212 -8.37 -2.97 -17.79
C VAL A 212 -8.41 -1.98 -18.95
N LEU A 213 -7.76 -0.82 -18.81
CA LEU A 213 -7.91 0.31 -19.75
C LEU A 213 -7.17 0.13 -21.07
N LYS A 214 -6.04 -0.60 -21.07
CA LYS A 214 -5.19 -0.71 -22.26
C LYS A 214 -5.31 -2.05 -22.95
N ASN A 215 -5.40 -3.12 -22.18
CA ASN A 215 -5.38 -4.49 -22.71
C ASN A 215 -6.76 -5.14 -22.66
N HIS A 216 -7.70 -4.54 -21.96
CA HIS A 216 -9.06 -5.12 -21.73
C HIS A 216 -8.99 -6.50 -21.09
N VAL A 217 -7.94 -6.75 -20.26
CA VAL A 217 -7.72 -8.02 -19.56
C VAL A 217 -7.16 -7.72 -18.18
N ALA A 218 -7.77 -8.24 -17.13
CA ALA A 218 -7.35 -7.99 -15.76
C ALA A 218 -7.57 -9.17 -14.82
N LEU A 219 -6.80 -9.18 -13.73
CA LEU A 219 -7.07 -9.95 -12.52
C LEU A 219 -7.87 -9.13 -11.51
N CYS A 220 -8.30 -9.74 -10.42
CA CYS A 220 -9.04 -9.06 -9.35
C CYS A 220 -8.39 -7.75 -8.88
N SER A 221 -7.06 -7.72 -8.77
CA SER A 221 -6.31 -6.51 -8.39
C SER A 221 -6.41 -5.38 -9.42
N GLY A 222 -6.44 -5.69 -10.71
CA GLY A 222 -6.60 -4.70 -11.78
C GLY A 222 -7.99 -4.05 -11.76
N TYR A 223 -9.05 -4.86 -11.63
CA TYR A 223 -10.42 -4.37 -11.45
C TYR A 223 -10.53 -3.49 -10.20
N THR A 224 -10.02 -3.99 -9.08
CA THR A 224 -10.06 -3.29 -7.78
C THR A 224 -9.29 -1.98 -7.81
N ASP A 225 -8.10 -1.94 -8.40
CA ASP A 225 -7.29 -0.73 -8.48
C ASP A 225 -7.95 0.34 -9.34
N LEU A 226 -8.49 -0.04 -10.52
CA LEU A 226 -9.16 0.93 -11.39
C LEU A 226 -10.41 1.51 -10.72
N MET A 227 -11.23 0.67 -10.08
CA MET A 227 -12.39 1.15 -9.33
C MET A 227 -11.97 2.04 -8.14
N ALA A 228 -10.92 1.69 -7.40
CA ALA A 228 -10.42 2.52 -6.31
C ALA A 228 -9.93 3.89 -6.79
N ILE A 229 -9.24 3.96 -7.93
CA ILE A 229 -8.81 5.23 -8.55
C ILE A 229 -10.04 6.08 -8.88
N TYR A 230 -11.05 5.49 -9.51
CA TYR A 230 -12.27 6.20 -9.88
C TYR A 230 -13.04 6.70 -8.65
N LEU A 231 -13.20 5.88 -7.62
CA LEU A 231 -13.84 6.29 -6.37
C LEU A 231 -13.12 7.46 -5.69
N ASN A 232 -11.79 7.47 -5.72
CA ASN A 232 -11.00 8.59 -5.19
C ASN A 232 -11.22 9.88 -6.03
N ARG A 233 -11.36 9.80 -7.35
CA ARG A 233 -11.70 10.95 -8.21
C ARG A 233 -13.06 11.54 -7.87
N LEU A 234 -14.02 10.70 -7.46
CA LEU A 234 -15.33 11.12 -6.97
C LEU A 234 -15.31 11.62 -5.52
N ASN A 235 -14.15 11.63 -4.84
CA ASN A 235 -14.02 11.89 -3.40
C ASN A 235 -14.87 10.96 -2.53
N ILE A 236 -15.09 9.73 -2.97
CA ILE A 236 -15.81 8.71 -2.22
C ILE A 236 -14.81 7.91 -1.39
N LYS A 237 -15.03 7.88 -0.06
CA LYS A 237 -14.18 7.11 0.86
C LYS A 237 -14.24 5.64 0.50
N ASN A 238 -13.06 5.03 0.31
CA ASN A 238 -12.95 3.64 -0.10
C ASN A 238 -11.67 3.00 0.39
N HIS A 239 -11.70 1.67 0.54
CA HIS A 239 -10.54 0.84 0.81
C HIS A 239 -10.58 -0.38 -0.09
N LYS A 240 -9.42 -1.02 -0.24
CA LYS A 240 -9.36 -2.37 -0.80
C LYS A 240 -9.43 -3.37 0.35
N ILE A 241 -10.07 -4.50 0.14
CA ILE A 241 -10.08 -5.63 1.08
C ILE A 241 -9.39 -6.79 0.40
N SER A 242 -8.44 -7.43 1.07
CA SER A 242 -7.77 -8.60 0.53
C SER A 242 -7.86 -9.81 1.45
N THR A 243 -7.90 -10.97 0.83
CA THR A 243 -7.70 -12.29 1.42
C THR A 243 -6.42 -12.90 0.84
N ILE A 244 -6.17 -14.17 1.09
CA ILE A 244 -4.97 -14.86 0.55
C ILE A 244 -4.94 -14.85 -0.98
N ASN A 245 -6.08 -14.94 -1.63
CA ASN A 245 -6.18 -15.18 -3.07
C ASN A 245 -7.23 -14.30 -3.78
N HIS A 246 -7.75 -13.28 -3.12
CA HIS A 246 -8.73 -12.37 -3.71
C HIS A 246 -8.62 -10.96 -3.13
N ILE A 247 -9.06 -9.96 -3.93
CA ILE A 247 -9.09 -8.55 -3.53
C ILE A 247 -10.27 -7.85 -4.23
N TRP A 248 -10.96 -6.96 -3.47
CA TRP A 248 -12.10 -6.17 -3.93
C TRP A 248 -12.19 -4.83 -3.22
N ASN A 249 -13.19 -4.02 -3.53
CA ASN A 249 -13.38 -2.71 -2.93
C ASN A 249 -14.39 -2.73 -1.78
N ALA A 250 -14.12 -1.94 -0.74
CA ALA A 250 -15.10 -1.45 0.21
C ALA A 250 -15.33 0.04 -0.05
N VAL A 251 -16.58 0.45 -0.08
CA VAL A 251 -17.01 1.80 -0.47
C VAL A 251 -17.92 2.36 0.61
N ASN A 252 -17.64 3.58 1.07
CA ASN A 252 -18.48 4.24 2.07
C ASN A 252 -19.49 5.15 1.37
N ILE A 253 -20.76 4.79 1.44
CA ILE A 253 -21.89 5.54 0.90
C ILE A 253 -22.79 5.97 2.07
N ASN A 254 -23.01 7.25 2.24
CA ASN A 254 -23.85 7.80 3.31
C ASN A 254 -23.46 7.30 4.72
N ASN A 255 -22.17 7.17 4.98
CA ASN A 255 -21.60 6.62 6.23
C ASN A 255 -21.84 5.12 6.44
N GLU A 256 -22.27 4.38 5.44
CA GLU A 256 -22.39 2.93 5.46
C GLU A 256 -21.29 2.32 4.59
N TRP A 257 -20.57 1.31 5.11
CA TRP A 257 -19.59 0.56 4.34
C TRP A 257 -20.26 -0.57 3.56
N LEU A 258 -20.05 -0.58 2.24
CA LEU A 258 -20.59 -1.56 1.31
C LEU A 258 -19.46 -2.23 0.54
N HIS A 259 -19.65 -3.49 0.19
CA HIS A 259 -18.71 -4.25 -0.63
C HIS A 259 -19.06 -4.11 -2.12
N LEU A 260 -18.04 -3.98 -2.94
CA LEU A 260 -18.14 -3.85 -4.39
C LEU A 260 -17.06 -4.73 -5.03
N ASP A 261 -17.48 -5.81 -5.69
CA ASP A 261 -16.57 -6.77 -6.32
C ASP A 261 -16.90 -6.99 -7.79
N LEU A 262 -16.20 -6.25 -8.63
CA LEU A 262 -16.35 -6.31 -10.08
C LEU A 262 -15.95 -7.68 -10.66
N THR A 263 -14.96 -8.35 -10.02
CA THR A 263 -14.48 -9.65 -10.51
C THR A 263 -15.55 -10.73 -10.38
N TRP A 264 -16.33 -10.69 -9.30
CA TRP A 264 -17.42 -11.63 -9.07
C TRP A 264 -18.70 -11.25 -9.82
N ASP A 265 -18.82 -9.99 -10.25
CA ASP A 265 -19.87 -9.52 -11.13
C ASP A 265 -19.55 -9.69 -12.63
N ASP A 266 -18.30 -10.12 -12.94
CA ASP A 266 -17.79 -10.49 -14.28
C ASP A 266 -17.41 -11.98 -14.34
N PRO A 267 -18.39 -12.91 -14.31
CA PRO A 267 -18.09 -14.33 -14.23
C PRO A 267 -17.48 -14.84 -15.53
N VAL A 268 -16.42 -15.64 -15.39
CA VAL A 268 -15.82 -16.33 -16.53
C VAL A 268 -16.75 -17.39 -17.06
N THR A 269 -17.19 -17.21 -18.30
CA THR A 269 -18.02 -18.19 -19.02
C THR A 269 -17.18 -19.13 -19.88
N ASP A 270 -17.69 -20.34 -20.14
CA ASP A 270 -17.02 -21.29 -21.04
C ASP A 270 -17.11 -20.86 -22.52
N THR A 271 -18.06 -20.00 -22.85
CA THR A 271 -18.32 -19.48 -24.19
C THR A 271 -17.62 -18.15 -24.45
N ASN A 272 -16.90 -17.58 -23.48
CA ASN A 272 -16.37 -16.20 -23.49
C ASN A 272 -17.46 -15.13 -23.75
N GLU A 273 -18.70 -15.44 -23.46
CA GLU A 273 -19.78 -14.44 -23.46
C GLU A 273 -19.57 -13.49 -22.28
N ASN A 274 -19.70 -12.20 -22.56
CA ASN A 274 -19.66 -11.18 -21.53
C ASN A 274 -20.98 -11.24 -20.73
N VAL A 275 -20.89 -11.50 -19.44
CA VAL A 275 -22.02 -11.56 -18.51
C VAL A 275 -21.84 -10.51 -17.44
N LEU A 276 -22.72 -9.52 -17.46
CA LEU A 276 -22.77 -8.48 -16.44
C LEU A 276 -23.72 -8.89 -15.32
N LEU A 277 -23.19 -9.06 -14.12
CA LEU A 277 -23.96 -9.26 -12.90
C LEU A 277 -23.88 -8.01 -12.00
N ASP A 278 -24.70 -8.00 -10.94
CA ASP A 278 -24.69 -7.00 -9.86
C ASP A 278 -24.88 -7.64 -8.47
N GLU A 279 -24.53 -8.91 -8.40
CA GLU A 279 -24.66 -9.74 -7.20
C GLU A 279 -23.75 -9.27 -6.05
N PHE A 280 -22.65 -8.59 -6.38
CA PHE A 280 -21.67 -8.02 -5.45
C PHE A 280 -21.57 -6.50 -5.58
N PHE A 281 -22.53 -5.86 -6.23
CA PHE A 281 -22.59 -4.42 -6.37
C PHE A 281 -23.14 -3.76 -5.10
N LEU A 282 -22.28 -3.04 -4.38
CA LEU A 282 -22.60 -2.25 -3.17
C LEU A 282 -23.48 -3.03 -2.16
N ILE A 283 -23.06 -4.25 -1.82
CA ILE A 283 -23.76 -5.08 -0.85
C ILE A 283 -23.26 -4.88 0.57
N SER A 284 -24.16 -4.99 1.56
CA SER A 284 -23.79 -4.92 2.97
C SER A 284 -22.94 -6.13 3.40
N ASN A 285 -22.20 -5.97 4.50
CA ASN A 285 -21.41 -7.05 5.07
C ASN A 285 -22.26 -8.31 5.39
N ASN A 286 -23.47 -8.12 5.90
CA ASN A 286 -24.39 -9.22 6.16
C ASN A 286 -24.77 -10.00 4.89
N LYS A 287 -24.98 -9.30 3.78
CA LYS A 287 -25.23 -9.96 2.48
C LYS A 287 -24.01 -10.70 1.98
N LEU A 288 -22.82 -10.12 2.09
CA LEU A 288 -21.56 -10.75 1.70
C LEU A 288 -21.33 -12.05 2.49
N VAL A 289 -21.47 -12.00 3.81
CA VAL A 289 -21.35 -13.18 4.69
C VAL A 289 -22.39 -14.23 4.33
N GLY A 290 -23.63 -13.82 4.02
CA GLY A 290 -24.73 -14.71 3.59
C GLY A 290 -24.44 -15.46 2.29
N LYS A 291 -23.62 -14.93 1.40
CA LYS A 291 -23.17 -15.62 0.18
C LYS A 291 -22.21 -16.78 0.45
N ASN A 292 -21.61 -16.85 1.63
CA ASN A 292 -20.75 -17.94 2.13
C ASN A 292 -19.62 -18.34 1.17
N THR A 293 -18.99 -17.35 0.53
CA THR A 293 -17.90 -17.56 -0.40
C THR A 293 -16.56 -17.54 0.34
N LYS A 294 -15.73 -18.56 0.16
CA LYS A 294 -14.43 -18.66 0.85
C LYS A 294 -13.47 -17.51 0.51
N GLN A 295 -13.56 -17.00 -0.70
CA GLN A 295 -12.72 -15.92 -1.18
C GLN A 295 -13.00 -14.58 -0.49
N HIS A 296 -14.19 -14.38 0.08
CA HIS A 296 -14.57 -13.17 0.80
C HIS A 296 -14.44 -13.28 2.33
N ASN A 297 -13.79 -14.33 2.83
CA ASN A 297 -13.55 -14.48 4.27
C ASN A 297 -12.31 -13.68 4.69
N TYR A 298 -12.50 -12.39 4.94
CA TYR A 298 -11.44 -11.45 5.30
C TYR A 298 -11.24 -11.32 6.82
N ASP A 299 -10.06 -10.81 7.24
CA ASP A 299 -9.78 -10.57 8.66
C ASP A 299 -10.49 -9.30 9.15
N ILE A 300 -11.56 -9.49 9.93
CA ILE A 300 -12.35 -8.40 10.52
C ILE A 300 -11.56 -7.52 11.48
N ASN A 301 -10.45 -7.99 12.04
CA ASN A 301 -9.60 -7.18 12.92
C ASN A 301 -8.78 -6.14 12.16
N ILE A 302 -8.45 -6.43 10.89
CA ILE A 302 -7.79 -5.49 9.99
C ILE A 302 -8.79 -4.44 9.48
N TYR A 303 -10.02 -4.88 9.12
CA TYR A 303 -11.03 -4.04 8.48
C TYR A 303 -12.21 -3.75 9.41
N LYS A 304 -11.92 -3.38 10.66
CA LYS A 304 -12.95 -3.16 11.72
C LYS A 304 -14.03 -2.16 11.33
N GLU A 305 -13.67 -1.10 10.65
CA GLU A 305 -14.63 -0.07 10.21
C GLU A 305 -15.68 -0.65 9.26
N ILE A 306 -15.29 -1.62 8.44
CA ILE A 306 -16.14 -2.23 7.41
C ILE A 306 -16.99 -3.34 8.01
N ALA A 307 -16.42 -4.12 8.92
CA ALA A 307 -17.07 -5.29 9.51
C ALA A 307 -18.20 -4.92 10.49
N ASN A 308 -18.18 -3.71 11.06
CA ASN A 308 -19.14 -3.28 12.08
C ASN A 308 -20.38 -2.56 11.53
N HIS A 309 -20.56 -2.57 10.21
CA HIS A 309 -21.70 -1.93 9.51
C HIS A 309 -22.58 -2.91 8.75
#